data_ee79404b4337592470b942c8f3e122a9
#
_entry.id   ee79404b4337592470b942c8f3e122a9
#
_cell.length_a   1.000
_cell.length_b   1.000
_cell.length_c   1.000
_cell.angle_alpha   90.00
_cell.angle_beta   90.00
_cell.angle_gamma   90.00
#
_symmetry.space_group_name_H-M   'P 1'
#
loop_
_entity.id
_entity.type
_entity.pdbx_description
1 polymer ?
#
loop_
_entity_poly.entity_id
_entity_poly.type
_entity_poly.pdbx_seq_one_letter_code
_entity_poly.pdbx_strand_id
1 'polypeptide(L)'
;MQDLLNQSSDLLHLPAGYRPRHAAAIWQKLPDNWRDELAAVLERRADNSNPPRVFFRADDVGAGGRPFESLCGCFRRHQIPLALAVVPAWLSPVRIEQLFRTAPQDEPLWAWHQHGWRHVNWQRNGKKSEFGEHRPFERQWRDIWQGRQKMMAVFQDHFVSVFSPPWNRLSWPTMRILQELGFLGVSLDGPFPKNMKYLPNLRSLRVHIDLHTRKSKDGSADYQHLLGQLRNCLTKKEPCGIMVHHQLMTVSAFAFLEELLRLLRYRVHARFLSFHDLLSDA
;
A
#
# COMPACT_ATOMS: atom_id res chain seq x y z
N MET A 1 -28.07 -15.63 -0.35
CA MET A 1 -27.00 -15.13 -1.26
C MET A 1 -27.17 -13.65 -1.59
N GLN A 2 -28.42 -13.18 -1.80
CA GLN A 2 -28.75 -11.75 -1.98
C GLN A 2 -28.55 -10.93 -0.69
N ASP A 3 -28.78 -11.52 0.48
CA ASP A 3 -28.61 -10.86 1.79
C ASP A 3 -27.14 -10.59 2.16
N LEU A 4 -26.19 -11.41 1.69
CA LEU A 4 -24.75 -11.17 1.87
C LEU A 4 -24.21 -10.06 0.96
N LEU A 5 -24.86 -9.84 -0.19
CA LEU A 5 -24.54 -8.73 -1.09
C LEU A 5 -25.07 -7.40 -0.55
N ASN A 6 -26.25 -7.43 0.10
CA ASN A 6 -26.83 -6.24 0.74
C ASN A 6 -26.06 -5.86 2.02
N GLN A 7 -25.58 -6.83 2.80
CA GLN A 7 -24.70 -6.54 3.95
C GLN A 7 -23.34 -5.96 3.55
N SER A 8 -22.82 -6.28 2.33
CA SER A 8 -21.57 -5.68 1.82
C SER A 8 -21.71 -4.20 1.49
N SER A 9 -22.89 -3.73 1.03
CA SER A 9 -23.08 -2.32 0.67
C SER A 9 -23.16 -1.41 1.89
N ASP A 10 -23.71 -1.87 2.99
CA ASP A 10 -23.79 -1.12 4.25
C ASP A 10 -22.44 -1.04 5.00
N LEU A 11 -21.51 -1.96 4.67
CA LEU A 11 -20.17 -1.98 5.25
C LEU A 11 -19.18 -1.03 4.53
N LEU A 12 -19.49 -0.68 3.28
CA LEU A 12 -18.71 0.29 2.52
C LEU A 12 -19.41 1.65 2.63
N HIS A 13 -18.78 2.61 3.28
CA HIS A 13 -19.27 3.99 3.39
C HIS A 13 -19.35 4.73 2.03
N LEU A 14 -19.47 3.98 0.93
CA LEU A 14 -19.50 4.50 -0.42
C LEU A 14 -20.94 4.55 -0.93
N PRO A 15 -21.34 5.64 -1.64
CA PRO A 15 -22.66 5.70 -2.26
C PRO A 15 -22.80 4.66 -3.37
N ALA A 16 -24.03 4.19 -3.57
CA ALA A 16 -24.37 3.34 -4.72
C ALA A 16 -23.91 4.02 -6.02
N GLY A 17 -23.18 3.30 -6.86
CA GLY A 17 -22.64 3.85 -8.12
C GLY A 17 -21.36 4.68 -7.98
N TYR A 18 -20.70 4.71 -6.81
CA TYR A 18 -19.41 5.35 -6.67
C TYR A 18 -18.40 4.79 -7.68
N ARG A 19 -17.82 5.67 -8.50
CA ARG A 19 -16.81 5.34 -9.50
C ARG A 19 -15.70 6.38 -9.48
N PRO A 20 -14.49 6.03 -9.08
CA PRO A 20 -13.35 6.94 -9.17
C PRO A 20 -12.97 7.16 -10.65
N ARG A 21 -12.53 8.40 -10.96
CA ARG A 21 -12.28 8.86 -12.33
C ARG A 21 -11.25 8.03 -13.11
N HIS A 22 -10.33 7.36 -12.41
CA HIS A 22 -9.19 6.64 -13.00
C HIS A 22 -9.11 5.17 -12.54
N ALA A 23 -10.24 4.54 -12.26
CA ALA A 23 -10.26 3.12 -11.92
C ALA A 23 -9.75 2.25 -13.07
N ALA A 24 -8.91 1.26 -12.77
CA ALA A 24 -8.44 0.30 -13.76
C ALA A 24 -9.60 -0.57 -14.31
N ALA A 25 -9.46 -1.05 -15.54
CA ALA A 25 -10.49 -1.83 -16.23
C ALA A 25 -10.95 -3.06 -15.46
N ILE A 26 -10.03 -3.77 -14.81
CA ILE A 26 -10.31 -4.93 -13.95
C ILE A 26 -11.35 -4.61 -12.86
N TRP A 27 -11.37 -3.38 -12.33
CA TRP A 27 -12.25 -2.99 -11.22
C TRP A 27 -13.59 -2.42 -11.67
N GLN A 28 -13.82 -2.30 -12.97
CA GLN A 28 -15.11 -1.87 -13.51
C GLN A 28 -16.11 -3.03 -13.49
N LYS A 29 -15.65 -4.25 -13.79
CA LYS A 29 -16.45 -5.46 -13.74
C LYS A 29 -15.54 -6.66 -13.46
N LEU A 30 -15.77 -7.34 -12.35
CA LEU A 30 -15.14 -8.64 -12.05
C LEU A 30 -15.91 -9.77 -12.75
N PRO A 31 -15.27 -10.92 -13.05
CA PRO A 31 -15.98 -12.13 -13.49
C PRO A 31 -17.04 -12.58 -12.47
N ASP A 32 -18.11 -13.21 -12.93
CA ASP A 32 -19.22 -13.59 -12.01
C ASP A 32 -18.76 -14.59 -10.92
N ASN A 33 -17.79 -15.46 -11.25
CA ASN A 33 -17.22 -16.49 -10.37
C ASN A 33 -15.93 -16.04 -9.65
N TRP A 34 -15.61 -14.73 -9.61
CA TRP A 34 -14.32 -14.22 -9.12
C TRP A 34 -13.98 -14.67 -7.68
N ARG A 35 -15.00 -14.86 -6.81
CA ARG A 35 -14.77 -15.30 -5.43
C ARG A 35 -14.25 -16.73 -5.37
N ASP A 36 -14.84 -17.60 -6.16
CA ASP A 36 -14.44 -19.02 -6.22
C ASP A 36 -13.05 -19.17 -6.82
N GLU A 37 -12.76 -18.41 -7.88
CA GLU A 37 -11.42 -18.39 -8.48
C GLU A 37 -10.36 -17.85 -7.52
N LEU A 38 -10.65 -16.77 -6.80
CA LEU A 38 -9.75 -16.21 -5.78
C LEU A 38 -9.50 -17.23 -4.66
N ALA A 39 -10.57 -17.85 -4.14
CA ALA A 39 -10.46 -18.87 -3.09
C ALA A 39 -9.63 -20.07 -3.58
N ALA A 40 -9.91 -20.58 -4.78
CA ALA A 40 -9.17 -21.70 -5.36
C ALA A 40 -7.67 -21.41 -5.54
N VAL A 41 -7.32 -20.17 -5.92
CA VAL A 41 -5.92 -19.77 -6.08
C VAL A 41 -5.20 -19.68 -4.74
N LEU A 42 -5.85 -19.15 -3.72
CA LEU A 42 -5.25 -18.95 -2.39
C LEU A 42 -5.16 -20.27 -1.61
N GLU A 43 -6.17 -21.15 -1.72
CA GLU A 43 -6.25 -22.41 -0.99
C GLU A 43 -5.34 -23.51 -1.59
N ARG A 44 -5.10 -23.52 -2.92
CA ARG A 44 -4.18 -24.47 -3.57
C ARG A 44 -2.73 -24.39 -3.06
N ARG A 45 -2.42 -23.39 -2.28
CA ARG A 45 -1.13 -23.22 -1.67
C ARG A 45 -0.92 -24.10 -0.42
N ALA A 46 -1.90 -24.78 0.07
CA ALA A 46 -1.98 -25.39 1.42
C ALA A 46 -0.84 -26.36 1.80
N ASP A 47 0.37 -25.83 1.89
CA ASP A 47 1.34 -26.32 2.86
C ASP A 47 1.10 -25.54 4.17
N ASN A 48 0.27 -26.10 5.04
CA ASN A 48 -0.09 -25.54 6.34
C ASN A 48 1.11 -25.47 7.30
N SER A 49 2.24 -26.09 6.95
CA SER A 49 3.45 -26.11 7.78
C SER A 49 4.17 -24.76 7.83
N ASN A 50 3.95 -23.87 6.84
CA ASN A 50 4.60 -22.57 6.79
C ASN A 50 3.66 -21.49 6.22
N PRO A 51 2.88 -20.79 7.07
CA PRO A 51 1.93 -19.77 6.62
C PRO A 51 2.65 -18.65 5.87
N PRO A 52 2.04 -18.10 4.78
CA PRO A 52 2.64 -16.99 4.05
C PRO A 52 2.74 -15.77 4.94
N ARG A 53 3.84 -15.06 4.83
CA ARG A 53 4.01 -13.74 5.44
C ARG A 53 3.51 -12.67 4.47
N VAL A 54 2.60 -11.83 4.93
CA VAL A 54 1.95 -10.81 4.09
C VAL A 54 1.96 -9.46 4.79
N PHE A 55 2.22 -8.40 4.06
CA PHE A 55 2.02 -7.03 4.53
C PHE A 55 1.29 -6.19 3.49
N PHE A 56 0.64 -5.14 3.96
CA PHE A 56 -0.10 -4.22 3.11
C PHE A 56 0.41 -2.79 3.24
N ARG A 57 0.41 -2.07 2.10
CA ARG A 57 0.76 -0.65 2.03
C ARG A 57 -0.31 0.12 1.24
N ALA A 58 -0.87 1.17 1.84
CA ALA A 58 -1.77 2.09 1.16
C ALA A 58 -1.03 3.36 0.77
N ASP A 59 -0.97 3.66 -0.53
CA ASP A 59 -0.31 4.86 -1.05
C ASP A 59 -1.29 6.04 -1.18
N ASP A 60 -0.72 7.24 -1.37
CA ASP A 60 -1.45 8.50 -1.58
C ASP A 60 -2.37 8.89 -0.40
N VAL A 61 -1.95 8.61 0.83
CA VAL A 61 -2.69 9.04 2.02
C VAL A 61 -2.40 10.52 2.31
N GLY A 62 -3.44 11.32 2.52
CA GLY A 62 -3.28 12.75 2.82
C GLY A 62 -4.56 13.46 3.17
N ALA A 63 -5.70 12.79 3.12
CA ALA A 63 -6.99 13.30 3.53
C ALA A 63 -7.90 12.14 3.95
N GLY A 64 -8.85 12.42 4.84
CA GLY A 64 -9.95 11.52 5.17
C GLY A 64 -10.99 11.44 4.05
N GLY A 65 -12.15 10.87 4.36
CA GLY A 65 -13.29 10.73 3.47
C GLY A 65 -13.65 9.28 3.19
N ARG A 66 -14.81 9.09 2.57
CA ARG A 66 -15.44 7.77 2.42
C ARG A 66 -14.53 6.65 1.86
N PRO A 67 -13.69 6.87 0.81
CA PRO A 67 -12.79 5.82 0.35
C PRO A 67 -11.74 5.42 1.39
N PHE A 68 -11.22 6.38 2.18
CA PHE A 68 -10.28 6.10 3.25
C PHE A 68 -10.95 5.40 4.43
N GLU A 69 -12.17 5.82 4.80
CA GLU A 69 -13.01 5.16 5.81
C GLU A 69 -13.29 3.70 5.43
N SER A 70 -13.70 3.46 4.18
CA SER A 70 -13.93 2.12 3.66
C SER A 70 -12.67 1.25 3.69
N LEU A 71 -11.51 1.83 3.29
CA LEU A 71 -10.23 1.12 3.37
C LEU A 71 -9.91 0.70 4.80
N CYS A 72 -9.90 1.66 5.74
CA CYS A 72 -9.61 1.39 7.15
C CYS A 72 -10.61 0.39 7.75
N GLY A 73 -11.89 0.49 7.37
CA GLY A 73 -12.94 -0.45 7.76
C GLY A 73 -12.63 -1.89 7.35
N CYS A 74 -12.17 -2.12 6.10
CA CYS A 74 -11.77 -3.46 5.63
C CYS A 74 -10.66 -4.06 6.53
N PHE A 75 -9.60 -3.30 6.77
CA PHE A 75 -8.46 -3.80 7.57
C PHE A 75 -8.83 -3.99 9.05
N ARG A 76 -9.62 -3.08 9.62
CA ARG A 76 -10.07 -3.16 11.03
C ARG A 76 -10.96 -4.37 11.28
N ARG A 77 -11.89 -4.71 10.37
CA ARG A 77 -12.75 -5.91 10.50
C ARG A 77 -11.96 -7.20 10.64
N HIS A 78 -10.85 -7.30 9.95
CA HIS A 78 -9.99 -8.50 9.96
C HIS A 78 -8.81 -8.39 10.91
N GLN A 79 -8.65 -7.27 11.62
CA GLN A 79 -7.52 -7.01 12.51
C GLN A 79 -6.17 -7.22 11.79
N ILE A 80 -6.04 -6.64 10.59
CA ILE A 80 -4.84 -6.74 9.74
C ILE A 80 -4.11 -5.40 9.73
N PRO A 81 -2.80 -5.37 10.01
CA PRO A 81 -2.03 -4.13 9.98
C PRO A 81 -1.92 -3.57 8.55
N LEU A 82 -1.93 -2.25 8.45
CA LEU A 82 -1.80 -1.50 7.20
C LEU A 82 -0.76 -0.40 7.34
N ALA A 83 0.23 -0.40 6.47
CA ALA A 83 1.18 0.70 6.35
C ALA A 83 0.56 1.83 5.51
N LEU A 84 0.46 3.02 6.10
CA LEU A 84 -0.17 4.22 5.52
C LEU A 84 0.91 5.17 4.99
N ALA A 85 1.12 5.19 3.68
CA ALA A 85 2.09 6.04 2.99
C ALA A 85 1.51 7.45 2.82
N VAL A 86 1.90 8.36 3.71
CA VAL A 86 1.37 9.71 3.80
C VAL A 86 2.19 10.68 2.95
N VAL A 87 1.52 11.51 2.15
CA VAL A 87 2.14 12.62 1.42
C VAL A 87 2.18 13.86 2.35
N PRO A 88 3.34 14.24 2.92
CA PRO A 88 3.37 15.21 4.01
C PRO A 88 2.87 16.60 3.60
N ALA A 89 3.12 17.02 2.36
CA ALA A 89 2.65 18.32 1.87
C ALA A 89 1.12 18.43 1.75
N TRP A 90 0.41 17.31 1.69
CA TRP A 90 -1.04 17.31 1.62
C TRP A 90 -1.72 17.50 3.00
N LEU A 91 -0.98 17.32 4.07
CA LEU A 91 -1.50 17.45 5.43
C LEU A 91 -1.78 18.94 5.76
N SER A 92 -3.00 19.24 6.11
CA SER A 92 -3.44 20.47 6.80
C SER A 92 -4.07 20.08 8.14
N PRO A 93 -4.27 21.02 9.09
CA PRO A 93 -4.91 20.70 10.37
C PRO A 93 -6.23 19.96 10.21
N VAL A 94 -7.09 20.40 9.29
CA VAL A 94 -8.39 19.75 9.01
C VAL A 94 -8.20 18.34 8.48
N ARG A 95 -7.25 18.12 7.58
CA ARG A 95 -6.99 16.78 7.01
C ARG A 95 -6.39 15.82 8.04
N ILE A 96 -5.53 16.31 8.92
CA ILE A 96 -4.97 15.53 10.04
C ILE A 96 -6.10 15.07 10.94
N GLU A 97 -7.00 15.96 11.33
CA GLU A 97 -8.18 15.63 12.15
C GLU A 97 -9.06 14.57 11.45
N GLN A 98 -9.32 14.72 10.15
CA GLN A 98 -10.09 13.73 9.38
C GLN A 98 -9.41 12.35 9.34
N LEU A 99 -8.08 12.32 9.15
CA LEU A 99 -7.32 11.07 9.17
C LEU A 99 -7.42 10.38 10.53
N PHE A 100 -7.19 11.11 11.63
CA PHE A 100 -7.21 10.54 12.98
C PHE A 100 -8.60 10.14 13.45
N ARG A 101 -9.66 10.79 12.96
CA ARG A 101 -11.04 10.36 13.21
C ARG A 101 -11.31 8.97 12.64
N THR A 102 -10.73 8.66 11.47
CA THR A 102 -10.90 7.37 10.79
C THR A 102 -9.91 6.32 11.26
N ALA A 103 -8.65 6.71 11.38
CA ALA A 103 -7.52 5.87 11.81
C ALA A 103 -6.79 6.57 12.95
N PRO A 104 -7.22 6.39 14.22
CA PRO A 104 -6.53 6.92 15.37
C PRO A 104 -5.06 6.53 15.36
N GLN A 105 -4.18 7.49 15.67
CA GLN A 105 -2.73 7.27 15.52
C GLN A 105 -2.20 6.21 16.50
N ASP A 106 -2.82 6.04 17.65
CA ASP A 106 -2.49 5.09 18.71
C ASP A 106 -3.07 3.68 18.47
N GLU A 107 -3.91 3.48 17.44
CA GLU A 107 -4.42 2.17 17.07
C GLU A 107 -3.31 1.34 16.40
N PRO A 108 -2.94 0.17 16.94
CA PRO A 108 -1.74 -0.59 16.51
C PRO A 108 -1.82 -1.16 15.11
N LEU A 109 -2.96 -1.03 14.44
CA LEU A 109 -3.15 -1.45 13.05
C LEU A 109 -2.46 -0.54 12.05
N TRP A 110 -2.17 0.71 12.39
CA TRP A 110 -1.69 1.71 11.44
C TRP A 110 -0.20 1.99 11.60
N ALA A 111 0.56 1.76 10.53
CA ALA A 111 1.97 2.13 10.45
C ALA A 111 2.13 3.36 9.56
N TRP A 112 2.16 4.56 10.16
CA TRP A 112 2.27 5.82 9.46
C TRP A 112 3.69 6.06 8.96
N HIS A 113 3.89 6.22 7.64
CA HIS A 113 5.21 6.43 7.07
C HIS A 113 5.19 7.45 5.93
N GLN A 114 6.36 7.93 5.50
CA GLN A 114 6.47 9.02 4.56
C GLN A 114 6.34 8.58 3.10
N HIS A 115 5.45 9.24 2.32
CA HIS A 115 5.29 9.06 0.88
C HIS A 115 5.79 10.30 0.11
N GLY A 116 7.08 10.34 -0.19
CA GLY A 116 7.69 11.49 -0.83
C GLY A 116 7.55 12.78 -0.03
N TRP A 117 7.32 13.90 -0.73
CA TRP A 117 7.00 15.21 -0.14
C TRP A 117 5.70 15.80 -0.67
N ARG A 118 5.59 16.00 -2.00
CA ARG A 118 4.44 16.67 -2.65
C ARG A 118 3.69 15.78 -3.61
N HIS A 119 4.25 14.64 -3.97
CA HIS A 119 3.78 13.77 -5.03
C HIS A 119 3.77 14.47 -6.41
N VAL A 120 4.83 15.25 -6.72
CA VAL A 120 4.98 16.02 -7.95
C VAL A 120 6.02 15.37 -8.85
N ASN A 121 5.67 15.17 -10.12
CA ASN A 121 6.63 14.68 -11.10
C ASN A 121 7.60 15.78 -11.53
N TRP A 122 8.89 15.57 -11.26
CA TRP A 122 9.98 16.46 -11.68
C TRP A 122 10.74 15.97 -12.91
N GLN A 123 10.38 14.79 -13.45
CA GLN A 123 11.01 14.30 -14.67
C GLN A 123 10.42 15.02 -15.89
N ARG A 124 11.29 15.57 -16.73
CA ARG A 124 10.89 16.19 -18.01
C ARG A 124 10.55 15.12 -19.05
N ASN A 125 11.31 14.04 -19.06
CA ASN A 125 11.17 12.94 -20.00
C ASN A 125 11.16 11.59 -19.27
N GLY A 126 10.51 10.59 -19.85
CA GLY A 126 10.49 9.23 -19.32
C GLY A 126 9.45 9.00 -18.22
N LYS A 127 9.74 8.10 -17.31
CA LYS A 127 8.81 7.68 -16.25
C LYS A 127 8.76 8.72 -15.15
N LYS A 128 7.54 9.01 -14.65
CA LYS A 128 7.32 9.96 -13.53
C LYS A 128 8.16 9.58 -12.32
N SER A 129 8.77 10.59 -11.69
CA SER A 129 9.48 10.46 -10.41
C SER A 129 9.55 11.81 -9.69
N GLU A 130 9.35 11.80 -8.37
CA GLU A 130 9.61 12.96 -7.53
C GLU A 130 11.09 13.08 -7.17
N PHE A 131 11.80 11.95 -7.08
CA PHE A 131 13.18 11.85 -6.62
C PHE A 131 14.08 11.17 -7.66
N GLY A 132 14.07 11.69 -8.89
CA GLY A 132 14.87 11.17 -9.99
C GLY A 132 16.27 11.78 -10.05
N GLU A 133 17.16 11.19 -10.87
CA GLU A 133 18.57 11.59 -10.98
C GLU A 133 18.79 13.03 -11.46
N HIS A 134 17.88 13.55 -12.28
CA HIS A 134 17.98 14.92 -12.83
C HIS A 134 17.63 16.02 -11.81
N ARG A 135 17.15 15.65 -10.64
CA ARG A 135 16.79 16.60 -9.61
C ARG A 135 18.02 16.87 -8.71
N PRO A 136 18.40 18.14 -8.42
CA PRO A 136 19.54 18.46 -7.57
C PRO A 136 19.42 17.80 -6.19
N PHE A 137 20.55 17.29 -5.67
CA PHE A 137 20.65 16.59 -4.39
C PHE A 137 20.09 17.43 -3.24
N GLU A 138 20.45 18.71 -3.14
CA GLU A 138 20.07 19.61 -2.05
C GLU A 138 18.55 19.85 -2.05
N ARG A 139 17.90 19.87 -3.23
CA ARG A 139 16.44 19.99 -3.32
C ARG A 139 15.75 18.72 -2.88
N GLN A 140 16.29 17.55 -3.25
CA GLN A 140 15.75 16.27 -2.80
C GLN A 140 15.93 16.13 -1.29
N TRP A 141 17.12 16.45 -0.77
CA TRP A 141 17.41 16.41 0.65
C TRP A 141 16.45 17.28 1.46
N ARG A 142 16.27 18.55 1.04
CA ARG A 142 15.37 19.50 1.69
C ARG A 142 13.93 18.98 1.75
N ASP A 143 13.41 18.46 0.64
CA ASP A 143 12.03 17.99 0.56
C ASP A 143 11.82 16.75 1.43
N ILE A 144 12.76 15.81 1.44
CA ILE A 144 12.68 14.60 2.26
C ILE A 144 12.79 14.98 3.75
N TRP A 145 13.70 15.87 4.10
CA TRP A 145 13.87 16.37 5.45
C TRP A 145 12.61 17.10 5.95
N GLN A 146 12.07 18.04 5.17
CA GLN A 146 10.83 18.74 5.51
C GLN A 146 9.67 17.76 5.70
N GLY A 147 9.56 16.77 4.82
CA GLY A 147 8.57 15.70 4.95
C GLY A 147 8.73 14.94 6.26
N ARG A 148 9.95 14.51 6.58
CA ARG A 148 10.26 13.78 7.81
C ARG A 148 9.95 14.61 9.07
N GLN A 149 10.35 15.89 9.11
CA GLN A 149 10.03 16.77 10.22
C GLN A 149 8.52 16.89 10.43
N LYS A 150 7.76 17.05 9.36
CA LYS A 150 6.31 17.12 9.43
C LYS A 150 5.68 15.81 9.88
N MET A 151 6.16 14.67 9.39
CA MET A 151 5.70 13.36 9.82
C MET A 151 5.95 13.15 11.32
N MET A 152 7.14 13.47 11.80
CA MET A 152 7.47 13.38 13.23
C MET A 152 6.60 14.32 14.09
N ALA A 153 6.35 15.54 13.63
CA ALA A 153 5.53 16.49 14.37
C ALA A 153 4.06 16.06 14.46
N VAL A 154 3.53 15.42 13.40
CA VAL A 154 2.12 15.01 13.32
C VAL A 154 1.88 13.66 14.00
N PHE A 155 2.75 12.67 13.71
CA PHE A 155 2.53 11.28 14.14
C PHE A 155 3.37 10.87 15.35
N GLN A 156 4.33 11.70 15.76
CA GLN A 156 5.19 11.47 16.93
C GLN A 156 5.81 10.06 16.94
N ASP A 157 5.63 9.31 18.04
CA ASP A 157 6.16 7.95 18.20
C ASP A 157 5.48 6.91 17.29
N HIS A 158 4.35 7.27 16.66
CA HIS A 158 3.66 6.44 15.69
C HIS A 158 4.19 6.59 14.25
N PHE A 159 5.14 7.51 14.03
CA PHE A 159 5.83 7.63 12.76
C PHE A 159 6.86 6.50 12.58
N VAL A 160 6.63 5.65 11.58
CA VAL A 160 7.58 4.61 11.19
C VAL A 160 8.59 5.18 10.20
N SER A 161 9.88 5.11 10.52
CA SER A 161 10.96 5.71 9.72
C SER A 161 11.22 4.91 8.42
N VAL A 162 10.17 4.80 7.61
CA VAL A 162 10.16 4.18 6.27
C VAL A 162 9.81 5.23 5.23
N PHE A 163 10.44 5.14 4.07
CA PHE A 163 10.17 6.00 2.93
C PHE A 163 9.61 5.19 1.76
N SER A 164 8.47 5.61 1.23
CA SER A 164 7.92 5.11 -0.03
C SER A 164 7.97 6.25 -1.06
N PRO A 165 8.79 6.16 -2.11
CA PRO A 165 8.83 7.22 -3.11
C PRO A 165 7.58 7.18 -4.00
N PRO A 166 6.99 8.33 -4.37
CA PRO A 166 5.95 8.39 -5.37
C PRO A 166 6.32 7.64 -6.65
N TRP A 167 5.35 6.93 -7.22
CA TRP A 167 5.52 6.03 -8.37
C TRP A 167 6.55 4.91 -8.17
N ASN A 168 6.93 4.62 -6.93
CA ASN A 168 7.96 3.62 -6.58
C ASN A 168 9.31 3.87 -7.27
N ARG A 169 9.70 5.15 -7.45
CA ARG A 169 10.93 5.53 -8.16
C ARG A 169 11.75 6.53 -7.37
N LEU A 170 13.01 6.20 -7.24
CA LEU A 170 14.01 7.10 -6.67
C LEU A 170 15.38 6.84 -7.32
N SER A 171 16.27 7.83 -7.17
CA SER A 171 17.66 7.75 -7.63
C SER A 171 18.59 7.23 -6.53
N TRP A 172 19.80 6.86 -6.93
CA TRP A 172 20.85 6.50 -5.97
C TRP A 172 21.19 7.63 -4.98
N PRO A 173 21.36 8.90 -5.41
CA PRO A 173 21.50 10.02 -4.49
C PRO A 173 20.39 10.11 -3.45
N THR A 174 19.14 9.84 -3.84
CA THR A 174 18.00 9.81 -2.91
C THR A 174 18.19 8.77 -1.81
N MET A 175 18.66 7.59 -2.16
CA MET A 175 18.90 6.53 -1.17
C MET A 175 19.95 6.92 -0.13
N ARG A 176 21.00 7.63 -0.55
CA ARG A 176 22.01 8.20 0.36
C ARG A 176 21.38 9.22 1.31
N ILE A 177 20.53 10.11 0.78
CA ILE A 177 19.78 11.08 1.60
C ILE A 177 18.95 10.36 2.66
N LEU A 178 18.25 9.29 2.30
CA LEU A 178 17.43 8.54 3.25
C LEU A 178 18.26 7.95 4.39
N GLN A 179 19.43 7.41 4.09
CA GLN A 179 20.36 6.91 5.10
C GLN A 179 20.88 8.04 6.01
N GLU A 180 21.31 9.16 5.42
CA GLU A 180 21.81 10.34 6.15
C GLU A 180 20.73 10.93 7.08
N LEU A 181 19.48 10.89 6.67
CA LEU A 181 18.33 11.36 7.46
C LEU A 181 17.81 10.31 8.46
N GLY A 182 18.44 9.14 8.56
CA GLY A 182 18.10 8.11 9.54
C GLY A 182 16.79 7.36 9.24
N PHE A 183 16.44 7.20 7.96
CA PHE A 183 15.40 6.24 7.59
C PHE A 183 15.91 4.81 7.78
N LEU A 184 15.03 3.94 8.27
CA LEU A 184 15.33 2.54 8.54
C LEU A 184 14.91 1.62 7.39
N GLY A 185 13.99 2.08 6.53
CA GLY A 185 13.49 1.28 5.42
C GLY A 185 13.05 2.09 4.21
N VAL A 186 13.08 1.43 3.05
CA VAL A 186 12.51 1.93 1.80
C VAL A 186 11.56 0.90 1.24
N SER A 187 10.36 1.33 0.85
CA SER A 187 9.36 0.45 0.24
C SER A 187 9.15 0.79 -1.24
N LEU A 188 9.45 -0.15 -2.12
CA LEU A 188 9.37 -0.06 -3.59
C LEU A 188 8.62 -1.26 -4.17
N ASP A 189 8.10 -1.13 -5.41
CA ASP A 189 7.47 -2.23 -6.17
C ASP A 189 8.46 -3.04 -7.03
N GLY A 190 9.67 -2.54 -7.21
CA GLY A 190 10.70 -3.16 -8.05
C GLY A 190 11.85 -3.78 -7.26
N PRO A 191 12.78 -4.40 -7.98
CA PRO A 191 14.02 -4.84 -7.37
C PRO A 191 14.82 -3.63 -6.89
N PHE A 192 15.41 -3.77 -5.71
CA PHE A 192 16.28 -2.73 -5.17
C PHE A 192 17.55 -2.58 -6.03
N PRO A 193 18.09 -1.37 -6.14
CA PRO A 193 19.36 -1.16 -6.80
C PRO A 193 20.45 -2.07 -6.21
N LYS A 194 21.29 -2.67 -7.07
CA LYS A 194 22.39 -3.57 -6.64
C LYS A 194 23.34 -2.94 -5.61
N ASN A 195 23.42 -1.62 -5.61
CA ASN A 195 24.26 -0.85 -4.70
C ASN A 195 23.70 -0.74 -3.27
N MET A 196 22.51 -1.27 -2.99
CA MET A 196 21.91 -1.20 -1.66
C MET A 196 22.75 -1.87 -0.56
N LYS A 197 23.59 -2.85 -0.94
CA LYS A 197 24.57 -3.46 -0.03
C LYS A 197 25.54 -2.46 0.64
N TYR A 198 25.67 -1.27 0.09
CA TYR A 198 26.46 -0.18 0.68
C TYR A 198 25.69 0.72 1.64
N LEU A 199 24.42 0.40 1.89
CA LEU A 199 23.53 1.11 2.80
C LEU A 199 22.98 0.11 3.85
N PRO A 200 23.82 -0.41 4.74
CA PRO A 200 23.48 -1.56 5.59
C PRO A 200 22.32 -1.29 6.56
N ASN A 201 22.09 -0.02 6.91
CA ASN A 201 21.04 0.37 7.83
C ASN A 201 19.68 0.64 7.15
N LEU A 202 19.60 0.54 5.81
CA LEU A 202 18.40 0.83 5.06
C LEU A 202 17.78 -0.46 4.53
N ARG A 203 16.70 -0.91 5.15
CA ARG A 203 16.03 -2.17 4.77
C ARG A 203 15.12 -2.02 3.55
N SER A 204 15.02 -3.11 2.81
CA SER A 204 14.11 -3.24 1.65
C SER A 204 12.77 -3.82 2.08
N LEU A 205 11.69 -3.05 1.94
CA LEU A 205 10.32 -3.48 2.20
C LEU A 205 9.58 -3.56 0.86
N ARG A 206 9.81 -4.64 0.11
CA ARG A 206 9.38 -4.74 -1.28
C ARG A 206 7.89 -5.06 -1.41
N VAL A 207 7.17 -4.21 -2.16
CA VAL A 207 5.82 -4.50 -2.66
C VAL A 207 5.93 -5.34 -3.94
N HIS A 208 5.11 -6.37 -4.05
CA HIS A 208 5.11 -7.31 -5.17
C HIS A 208 3.89 -7.16 -6.07
N ILE A 209 2.78 -6.71 -5.49
CA ILE A 209 1.49 -6.63 -6.15
C ILE A 209 0.90 -5.24 -5.95
N ASP A 210 0.62 -4.54 -7.04
CA ASP A 210 -0.21 -3.35 -7.03
C ASP A 210 -1.62 -3.73 -7.47
N LEU A 211 -2.60 -3.54 -6.60
CA LEU A 211 -3.98 -3.90 -6.90
C LEU A 211 -4.66 -2.88 -7.82
N HIS A 212 -4.31 -1.59 -7.76
CA HIS A 212 -5.19 -0.54 -8.29
C HIS A 212 -4.61 0.32 -9.41
N THR A 213 -3.27 0.48 -9.54
CA THR A 213 -2.67 1.28 -10.62
C THR A 213 -2.37 0.47 -11.88
N ARG A 214 -3.22 -0.49 -12.18
CA ARG A 214 -3.11 -1.38 -13.33
C ARG A 214 -3.50 -0.67 -14.63
N LYS A 215 -2.80 -0.95 -15.72
CA LYS A 215 -2.92 -0.18 -16.97
C LYS A 215 -3.51 -0.96 -18.13
N SER A 216 -3.79 -2.25 -17.96
CA SER A 216 -4.43 -3.05 -18.99
C SER A 216 -5.81 -2.49 -19.33
N LYS A 217 -6.16 -2.49 -20.61
CA LYS A 217 -7.51 -2.22 -21.09
C LYS A 217 -8.40 -3.47 -21.06
N ASP A 218 -7.78 -4.66 -21.04
CA ASP A 218 -8.45 -5.94 -20.90
C ASP A 218 -8.53 -6.30 -19.40
N GLY A 219 -9.69 -6.07 -18.80
CA GLY A 219 -9.92 -6.34 -17.38
C GLY A 219 -9.89 -7.83 -17.05
N SER A 220 -10.30 -8.71 -17.98
CA SER A 220 -10.30 -10.16 -17.77
C SER A 220 -8.88 -10.72 -17.74
N ALA A 221 -8.07 -10.37 -18.74
CA ALA A 221 -6.66 -10.77 -18.79
C ALA A 221 -5.88 -10.23 -17.58
N ASP A 222 -6.18 -8.99 -17.14
CA ASP A 222 -5.54 -8.38 -15.99
C ASP A 222 -5.96 -9.07 -14.68
N TYR A 223 -7.21 -9.53 -14.59
CA TYR A 223 -7.68 -10.32 -13.46
C TYR A 223 -6.93 -11.66 -13.33
N GLN A 224 -6.80 -12.41 -14.43
CA GLN A 224 -6.04 -13.66 -14.45
C GLN A 224 -4.55 -13.43 -14.12
N HIS A 225 -3.99 -12.32 -14.60
CA HIS A 225 -2.64 -11.92 -14.24
C HIS A 225 -2.50 -11.64 -12.73
N LEU A 226 -3.48 -10.94 -12.12
CA LEU A 226 -3.51 -10.68 -10.69
C LEU A 226 -3.57 -11.97 -9.88
N LEU A 227 -4.42 -12.92 -10.25
CA LEU A 227 -4.50 -14.24 -9.58
C LEU A 227 -3.15 -14.98 -9.66
N GLY A 228 -2.48 -14.92 -10.82
CA GLY A 228 -1.13 -15.47 -11.01
C GLY A 228 -0.08 -14.79 -10.10
N GLN A 229 -0.15 -13.47 -9.97
CA GLN A 229 0.74 -12.72 -9.07
C GLN A 229 0.51 -13.10 -7.60
N LEU A 230 -0.75 -13.20 -7.14
CA LEU A 230 -1.09 -13.63 -5.78
C LEU A 230 -0.54 -15.02 -5.50
N ARG A 231 -0.82 -16.01 -6.36
CA ARG A 231 -0.29 -17.36 -6.24
C ARG A 231 1.24 -17.38 -6.10
N ASN A 232 1.92 -16.72 -7.03
CA ASN A 232 3.38 -16.70 -7.08
C ASN A 232 4.01 -15.97 -5.89
N CYS A 233 3.37 -14.91 -5.39
CA CYS A 233 3.88 -14.15 -4.25
C CYS A 233 3.74 -14.95 -2.95
N LEU A 234 2.58 -15.56 -2.73
CA LEU A 234 2.26 -16.28 -1.51
C LEU A 234 2.99 -17.64 -1.36
N THR A 235 3.60 -18.16 -2.41
CA THR A 235 4.43 -19.39 -2.33
C THR A 235 5.90 -19.12 -1.99
N LYS A 236 6.31 -17.86 -1.93
CA LYS A 236 7.70 -17.48 -1.61
C LYS A 236 7.96 -17.46 -0.11
N LYS A 237 9.23 -17.64 0.25
CA LYS A 237 9.69 -17.47 1.64
C LYS A 237 9.72 -16.01 2.10
N GLU A 238 9.90 -15.08 1.14
CA GLU A 238 9.90 -13.64 1.41
C GLU A 238 8.49 -13.14 1.73
N PRO A 239 8.34 -12.08 2.56
CA PRO A 239 7.05 -11.46 2.79
C PRO A 239 6.42 -10.94 1.50
N CYS A 240 5.17 -11.28 1.26
CA CYS A 240 4.40 -10.78 0.12
C CYS A 240 3.86 -9.37 0.43
N GLY A 241 4.42 -8.34 -0.21
CA GLY A 241 3.91 -6.97 -0.10
C GLY A 241 2.82 -6.70 -1.12
N ILE A 242 1.67 -6.20 -0.65
CA ILE A 242 0.52 -5.84 -1.48
C ILE A 242 0.21 -4.35 -1.29
N MET A 243 0.16 -3.61 -2.40
CA MET A 243 -0.09 -2.18 -2.42
C MET A 243 -1.51 -1.86 -2.86
N VAL A 244 -2.14 -0.90 -2.20
CA VAL A 244 -3.49 -0.42 -2.47
C VAL A 244 -3.52 1.09 -2.66
N HIS A 245 -4.46 1.59 -3.46
CA HIS A 245 -4.71 3.02 -3.67
C HIS A 245 -6.20 3.27 -3.50
N HIS A 246 -6.62 3.64 -2.28
CA HIS A 246 -8.04 3.78 -1.92
C HIS A 246 -8.81 4.75 -2.81
N GLN A 247 -8.13 5.79 -3.31
CA GLN A 247 -8.72 6.80 -4.20
C GLN A 247 -9.07 6.26 -5.61
N LEU A 248 -8.52 5.10 -5.99
CA LEU A 248 -8.77 4.44 -7.28
C LEU A 248 -9.73 3.25 -7.16
N MET A 249 -10.17 2.92 -5.95
CA MET A 249 -10.96 1.73 -5.69
C MET A 249 -12.46 1.97 -5.99
N THR A 250 -13.02 1.14 -6.85
CA THR A 250 -14.47 1.02 -7.07
C THR A 250 -15.10 0.16 -5.97
N VAL A 251 -16.43 0.07 -5.93
CA VAL A 251 -17.14 -0.86 -5.05
C VAL A 251 -16.66 -2.29 -5.27
N SER A 252 -16.44 -2.70 -6.53
CA SER A 252 -15.90 -4.04 -6.86
C SER A 252 -14.48 -4.24 -6.33
N ALA A 253 -13.62 -3.21 -6.40
CA ALA A 253 -12.27 -3.27 -5.85
C ALA A 253 -12.27 -3.42 -4.32
N PHE A 254 -13.16 -2.72 -3.62
CA PHE A 254 -13.35 -2.89 -2.18
C PHE A 254 -13.90 -4.28 -1.82
N ALA A 255 -14.87 -4.78 -2.59
CA ALA A 255 -15.41 -6.14 -2.39
C ALA A 255 -14.33 -7.20 -2.59
N PHE A 256 -13.46 -7.02 -3.59
CA PHE A 256 -12.32 -7.91 -3.81
C PHE A 256 -11.31 -7.83 -2.66
N LEU A 257 -10.97 -6.63 -2.19
CA LEU A 257 -10.05 -6.45 -1.07
C LEU A 257 -10.59 -7.11 0.20
N GLU A 258 -11.86 -6.89 0.51
CA GLU A 258 -12.53 -7.49 1.66
C GLU A 258 -12.46 -9.03 1.63
N GLU A 259 -12.76 -9.62 0.48
CA GLU A 259 -12.70 -11.08 0.31
C GLU A 259 -11.26 -11.60 0.37
N LEU A 260 -10.29 -10.87 -0.22
CA LEU A 260 -8.88 -11.21 -0.14
C LEU A 260 -8.39 -11.24 1.33
N LEU A 261 -8.72 -10.20 2.12
CA LEU A 261 -8.36 -10.11 3.53
C LEU A 261 -9.00 -11.25 4.34
N ARG A 262 -10.28 -11.53 4.10
CA ARG A 262 -11.03 -12.62 4.73
C ARG A 262 -10.41 -13.98 4.45
N LEU A 263 -10.11 -14.30 3.19
CA LEU A 263 -9.50 -15.55 2.80
C LEU A 263 -8.10 -15.71 3.37
N LEU A 264 -7.26 -14.68 3.27
CA LEU A 264 -5.91 -14.69 3.83
C LEU A 264 -5.93 -14.92 5.35
N ARG A 265 -6.87 -14.31 6.07
CA ARG A 265 -6.97 -14.43 7.54
C ARG A 265 -7.52 -15.78 7.96
N TYR A 266 -8.65 -16.21 7.40
CA TYR A 266 -9.46 -17.31 7.96
C TYR A 266 -9.31 -18.63 7.20
N ARG A 267 -8.78 -18.62 5.97
CA ARG A 267 -8.61 -19.84 5.17
C ARG A 267 -7.13 -20.17 4.94
N VAL A 268 -6.33 -19.17 4.66
CA VAL A 268 -4.89 -19.34 4.42
C VAL A 268 -4.07 -19.26 5.72
N HIS A 269 -4.64 -18.65 6.76
CA HIS A 269 -3.98 -18.40 8.05
C HIS A 269 -2.65 -17.66 7.88
N ALA A 270 -2.62 -16.65 6.99
CA ALA A 270 -1.43 -15.87 6.71
C ALA A 270 -0.92 -15.13 7.98
N ARG A 271 0.40 -15.07 8.14
CA ARG A 271 1.03 -14.21 9.13
C ARG A 271 1.11 -12.79 8.58
N PHE A 272 0.35 -11.88 9.15
CA PHE A 272 0.38 -10.48 8.78
C PHE A 272 1.49 -9.74 9.51
N LEU A 273 2.22 -8.92 8.76
CA LEU A 273 3.37 -8.16 9.27
C LEU A 273 3.07 -6.66 9.13
N SER A 274 3.33 -5.92 10.20
CA SER A 274 3.43 -4.47 10.16
C SER A 274 4.80 -4.03 9.62
N PHE A 275 4.98 -2.75 9.33
CA PHE A 275 6.31 -2.21 9.03
C PHE A 275 7.27 -2.29 10.23
N HIS A 276 6.75 -2.27 11.45
CA HIS A 276 7.55 -2.50 12.66
C HIS A 276 8.13 -3.92 12.67
N ASP A 277 7.29 -4.94 12.39
CA ASP A 277 7.74 -6.32 12.31
C ASP A 277 8.83 -6.51 11.24
N LEU A 278 8.59 -5.93 10.04
CA LEU A 278 9.54 -6.00 8.93
C LEU A 278 10.88 -5.30 9.20
N LEU A 279 10.89 -4.28 10.04
CA LEU A 279 12.11 -3.60 10.49
C LEU A 279 12.82 -4.37 11.62
N SER A 280 12.12 -5.19 12.40
CA SER A 280 12.66 -5.95 13.53
C SER A 280 13.12 -7.35 13.12
N ASP A 281 12.51 -7.97 12.09
CA ASP A 281 12.90 -9.29 11.56
C ASP A 281 14.31 -9.21 10.92
N ALA A 282 15.36 -9.41 11.70
CA ALA A 282 16.76 -9.48 11.29
C ALA A 282 17.36 -10.83 11.60
#